data_bc4877816fa51ea6ec9c84e77711cf38
#
_entry.id   bc4877816fa51ea6ec9c84e77711cf38
#
_cell.length_a   1.000
_cell.length_b   1.000
_cell.length_c   1.000
_cell.angle_alpha   90.00
_cell.angle_beta   90.00
_cell.angle_gamma   90.00
#
_symmetry.space_group_name_H-M   'P 1'
#
loop_
_entity.id
_entity.type
_entity.pdbx_description
1 polymer ?
#
loop_
_entity_poly.entity_id
_entity_poly.type
_entity_poly.pdbx_seq_one_letter_code
_entity_poly.pdbx_strand_id
1 'polypeptide(L)'
;LRRQRQMCIRDSHQMHSEWYSVSEETAKLINETRAAGHRVIAVGTTSCRTLESVWDRYGKIVPCSGNTSIFIYPGIELHAIDGLITNFHLPESTLIMLIAAFYGYDKTMAAYKTAVEQKYRFFSFGDAMFIR
;
A
#
# COMPACT_ATOMS: atom_id res chain seq x y z
N LEU A 1 -19.61 -5.44 -11.65
CA LEU A 1 -19.78 -5.11 -10.23
C LEU A 1 -19.73 -6.36 -9.36
N ARG A 2 -20.63 -7.29 -9.63
CA ARG A 2 -20.65 -8.56 -8.92
C ARG A 2 -19.36 -9.35 -9.14
N ARG A 3 -18.84 -9.28 -10.35
CA ARG A 3 -17.59 -9.93 -10.73
C ARG A 3 -16.38 -9.31 -10.02
N GLN A 4 -16.36 -7.99 -9.94
CA GLN A 4 -15.32 -7.27 -9.19
C GLN A 4 -15.38 -7.60 -7.71
N ARG A 5 -16.56 -7.67 -7.17
CA ARG A 5 -16.78 -8.00 -5.77
C ARG A 5 -16.32 -9.41 -5.44
N GLN A 6 -16.65 -10.37 -6.31
CA GLN A 6 -16.20 -11.74 -6.17
C GLN A 6 -14.68 -11.84 -6.31
N MET A 7 -14.10 -11.07 -7.23
CA MET A 7 -12.66 -11.04 -7.46
C MET A 7 -11.93 -10.48 -6.25
N CYS A 8 -12.42 -9.38 -5.67
CA CYS A 8 -11.84 -8.80 -4.46
C CYS A 8 -11.94 -9.76 -3.28
N ILE A 9 -13.07 -10.41 -3.09
CA ILE A 9 -13.24 -11.40 -2.03
C ILE A 9 -12.32 -12.60 -2.24
N ARG A 10 -12.26 -13.09 -3.47
CA ARG A 10 -11.40 -14.20 -3.84
C ARG A 10 -9.93 -13.85 -3.63
N ASP A 11 -9.53 -12.65 -4.06
CA ASP A 11 -8.15 -12.18 -3.89
C ASP A 11 -7.79 -11.98 -2.43
N SER A 12 -8.71 -11.49 -1.61
CA SER A 12 -8.47 -11.34 -0.17
C SER A 12 -8.24 -12.68 0.51
N HIS A 13 -8.90 -13.74 0.03
CA HIS A 13 -8.70 -15.10 0.53
C HIS A 13 -7.50 -15.80 -0.10
N GLN A 14 -7.02 -15.29 -1.25
CA GLN A 14 -5.93 -15.89 -2.01
C GLN A 14 -4.68 -15.01 -2.07
N MET A 15 -4.60 -14.02 -1.21
CA MET A 15 -3.40 -13.18 -1.12
C MET A 15 -2.21 -14.06 -0.80
N HIS A 16 -1.23 -14.03 -1.67
CA HIS A 16 -0.01 -14.80 -1.47
C HIS A 16 0.74 -14.30 -0.26
N SER A 17 1.27 -15.26 0.50
CA SER A 17 2.18 -14.94 1.58
C SER A 17 3.52 -14.52 0.97
N GLU A 18 4.00 -13.36 1.35
CA GLU A 18 5.29 -12.84 0.88
C GLU A 18 6.23 -12.70 2.06
N TRP A 19 7.46 -13.16 1.86
CA TRP A 19 8.48 -12.99 2.88
C TRP A 19 9.00 -11.56 2.88
N TYR A 20 9.22 -11.01 4.06
CA TYR A 20 9.80 -9.69 4.22
C TYR A 20 10.86 -9.67 5.30
N SER A 21 11.74 -8.68 5.24
CA SER A 21 12.73 -8.44 6.25
C SER A 21 12.92 -6.94 6.42
N VAL A 22 12.96 -6.50 7.66
CA VAL A 22 13.28 -5.11 8.02
C VAL A 22 14.57 -5.16 8.83
N SER A 23 15.60 -4.53 8.32
CA SER A 23 16.90 -4.50 9.00
C SER A 23 16.87 -3.56 10.20
N GLU A 24 17.80 -3.77 11.11
CA GLU A 24 17.97 -2.91 12.27
C GLU A 24 18.22 -1.46 11.86
N GLU A 25 19.06 -1.26 10.86
CA GLU A 25 19.38 0.06 10.31
C GLU A 25 18.13 0.75 9.74
N THR A 26 17.33 0.04 8.96
CA THR A 26 16.10 0.58 8.38
C THR A 26 15.08 0.93 9.45
N ALA A 27 14.86 0.05 10.41
CA ALA A 27 13.92 0.30 11.50
C ALA A 27 14.34 1.54 12.30
N LYS A 28 15.62 1.66 12.62
CA LYS A 28 16.17 2.82 13.32
C LYS A 28 15.93 4.12 12.53
N LEU A 29 16.22 4.09 11.25
CA LEU A 29 16.06 5.26 10.37
C LEU A 29 14.60 5.70 10.30
N ILE A 30 13.67 4.77 10.17
CA ILE A 30 12.24 5.07 10.12
C ILE A 30 11.79 5.69 11.45
N ASN A 31 12.18 5.10 12.56
CA ASN A 31 11.78 5.57 13.89
C ASN A 31 12.35 6.96 14.18
N GLU A 32 13.60 7.20 13.84
CA GLU A 32 14.24 8.50 14.02
C GLU A 32 13.58 9.57 13.14
N THR A 33 13.23 9.21 11.91
CA THR A 33 12.55 10.11 10.98
C THR A 33 11.20 10.57 11.56
N ARG A 34 10.43 9.63 12.07
CA ARG A 34 9.12 9.94 12.65
C ARG A 34 9.25 10.71 13.96
N ALA A 35 10.21 10.36 14.79
CA ALA A 35 10.47 11.08 16.04
C ALA A 35 10.88 12.54 15.81
N ALA A 36 11.54 12.81 14.69
CA ALA A 36 11.92 14.17 14.30
C ALA A 36 10.78 14.97 13.64
N GLY A 37 9.60 14.36 13.51
CA GLY A 37 8.44 15.01 12.90
C GLY A 37 8.44 15.00 11.38
N HIS A 38 9.29 14.21 10.77
CA HIS A 38 9.34 14.07 9.32
C HIS A 38 8.47 12.90 8.85
N ARG A 39 8.23 12.82 7.54
CA ARG A 39 7.33 11.84 6.95
C ARG A 39 8.08 10.62 6.43
N VAL A 40 7.42 9.49 6.52
CA VAL A 40 7.88 8.23 5.93
C VAL A 40 7.04 7.98 4.69
N ILE A 41 7.70 7.90 3.55
CA ILE A 41 7.03 7.69 2.27
C ILE A 41 7.47 6.34 1.71
N ALA A 42 6.49 5.45 1.52
CA ALA A 42 6.76 4.15 0.92
C ALA A 42 6.77 4.27 -0.61
N VAL A 43 7.72 3.62 -1.22
CA VAL A 43 7.79 3.52 -2.68
C VAL A 43 7.46 2.08 -3.04
N GLY A 44 6.31 1.91 -3.68
CA GLY A 44 5.77 0.60 -4.02
C GLY A 44 4.85 0.02 -2.97
N THR A 45 3.92 -0.79 -3.41
CA THR A 45 2.93 -1.42 -2.53
C THR A 45 3.55 -2.49 -1.64
N THR A 46 4.62 -3.13 -2.08
CA THR A 46 5.34 -4.12 -1.28
C THR A 46 5.95 -3.48 -0.03
N SER A 47 6.58 -2.32 -0.19
CA SER A 47 7.13 -1.58 0.96
C SER A 47 6.03 -1.16 1.92
N CYS A 48 4.91 -0.67 1.39
CA CYS A 48 3.75 -0.30 2.20
C CYS A 48 3.23 -1.49 3.00
N ARG A 49 3.02 -2.62 2.34
CA ARG A 49 2.51 -3.83 2.99
C ARG A 49 3.46 -4.37 4.04
N THR A 50 4.77 -4.31 3.77
CA THR A 50 5.78 -4.73 4.72
C THR A 50 5.72 -3.90 6.00
N LEU A 51 5.74 -2.58 5.87
CA LEU A 51 5.74 -1.70 7.03
C LEU A 51 4.43 -1.80 7.82
N GLU A 52 3.31 -1.87 7.12
CA GLU A 52 2.01 -2.02 7.79
C GLU A 52 1.88 -3.38 8.49
N SER A 53 2.45 -4.43 7.94
CA SER A 53 2.48 -5.75 8.58
C SER A 53 3.29 -5.74 9.87
N VAL A 54 4.43 -5.06 9.86
CA VAL A 54 5.27 -4.91 11.06
C VAL A 54 4.53 -4.10 12.11
N TRP A 55 3.89 -3.01 11.72
CA TRP A 55 3.11 -2.20 12.64
C TRP A 55 1.94 -2.98 13.24
N ASP A 56 1.23 -3.73 12.41
CA ASP A 56 0.10 -4.54 12.87
C ASP A 56 0.52 -5.57 13.92
N ARG A 57 1.70 -6.16 13.76
CA ARG A 57 2.20 -7.19 14.66
C ARG A 57 2.81 -6.61 15.94
N TYR A 58 3.54 -5.52 15.85
CA TYR A 58 4.35 -5.01 16.97
C TYR A 58 3.92 -3.64 17.49
N GLY A 59 3.03 -2.94 16.80
CA GLY A 59 2.62 -1.59 17.16
C GLY A 59 3.68 -0.51 16.92
N LYS A 60 4.78 -0.87 16.30
CA LYS A 60 5.89 0.01 15.97
C LYS A 60 6.77 -0.66 14.91
N ILE A 61 7.69 0.07 14.33
CA ILE A 61 8.65 -0.50 13.39
C ILE A 61 9.84 -1.05 14.16
N VAL A 62 10.10 -2.34 13.96
CA VAL A 62 11.20 -3.04 14.64
C VAL A 62 11.95 -3.90 13.63
N PRO A 63 13.23 -4.21 13.89
CA PRO A 63 13.97 -5.18 13.07
C PRO A 63 13.30 -6.54 13.19
N CYS A 64 12.93 -7.11 12.07
CA CYS A 64 12.25 -8.41 12.06
C CYS A 64 12.23 -8.99 10.66
N SER A 65 11.83 -10.23 10.57
CA SER A 65 11.53 -10.88 9.30
C SER A 65 10.34 -11.80 9.51
N GLY A 66 9.66 -12.12 8.44
CA GLY A 66 8.48 -12.97 8.51
C GLY A 66 7.78 -13.02 7.18
N ASN A 67 6.58 -13.57 7.20
CA ASN A 67 5.72 -13.64 6.04
C ASN A 67 4.46 -12.82 6.31
N THR A 68 3.95 -12.18 5.26
CA THR A 68 2.70 -11.45 5.35
C THR A 68 1.79 -11.79 4.18
N SER A 69 0.51 -11.92 4.48
CA SER A 69 -0.55 -12.00 3.50
C SER A 69 -1.57 -10.90 3.75
N ILE A 70 -1.13 -9.80 4.32
CA ILE A 70 -2.01 -8.70 4.70
C ILE A 70 -2.80 -8.19 3.49
N PHE A 71 -4.09 -7.99 3.70
CA PHE A 71 -4.99 -7.39 2.72
C PHE A 71 -5.47 -6.05 3.26
N ILE A 72 -5.11 -4.99 2.56
CA ILE A 72 -5.44 -3.63 2.96
C ILE A 72 -6.57 -3.13 2.06
N TYR A 73 -7.66 -2.70 2.67
CA TYR A 73 -8.87 -2.26 1.98
C TYR A 73 -9.46 -1.04 2.69
N PRO A 74 -10.41 -0.31 2.07
CA PRO A 74 -11.04 0.85 2.71
C PRO A 74 -11.66 0.47 4.04
N GLY A 75 -11.38 1.29 5.07
CA GLY A 75 -11.79 1.01 6.45
C GLY A 75 -10.65 0.60 7.35
N ILE A 76 -9.52 0.17 6.78
CA ILE A 76 -8.31 -0.11 7.55
C ILE A 76 -7.47 1.17 7.58
N GLU A 77 -7.05 1.56 8.78
CA GLU A 77 -6.13 2.68 8.94
C GLU A 77 -4.70 2.25 8.69
N LEU A 78 -3.96 3.08 7.97
CA LEU A 78 -2.53 2.90 7.76
C LEU A 78 -1.77 3.74 8.75
N HIS A 79 -0.87 3.11 9.49
CA HIS A 79 -0.14 3.76 10.59
C HIS A 79 1.35 3.92 10.33
N ALA A 80 1.92 3.08 9.48
CA ALA A 80 3.36 3.02 9.32
C ALA A 80 3.92 4.01 8.30
N ILE A 81 3.09 4.50 7.40
CA ILE A 81 3.53 5.40 6.33
C ILE A 81 2.69 6.67 6.29
N ASP A 82 3.29 7.72 5.77
CA ASP A 82 2.65 9.03 5.62
C ASP A 82 2.39 9.40 4.16
N GLY A 83 2.99 8.67 3.25
CA GLY A 83 2.80 8.84 1.81
C GLY A 83 3.14 7.57 1.07
N LEU A 84 2.66 7.48 -0.15
CA LEU A 84 2.86 6.31 -1.00
C LEU A 84 3.11 6.75 -2.43
N ILE A 85 4.18 6.25 -3.01
CA ILE A 85 4.46 6.40 -4.44
C ILE A 85 4.28 5.03 -5.08
N THR A 86 3.39 4.95 -6.04
CA THR A 86 3.09 3.67 -6.70
C THR A 86 2.64 3.90 -8.14
N ASN A 87 2.68 2.83 -8.93
CA ASN A 87 2.17 2.85 -10.29
C ASN A 87 0.64 2.81 -10.30
N PHE A 88 0.05 3.07 -11.45
CA PHE A 88 -1.37 2.83 -11.66
C PHE A 88 -1.60 1.34 -11.85
N HIS A 89 -2.53 0.80 -11.08
CA HIS A 89 -2.89 -0.62 -11.09
C HIS A 89 -4.18 -0.86 -11.85
N LEU A 90 -4.44 -2.12 -12.20
CA LEU A 90 -5.73 -2.46 -12.80
C LEU A 90 -6.86 -2.14 -11.82
N PRO A 91 -7.99 -1.58 -12.31
CA PRO A 91 -9.11 -1.22 -11.44
C PRO A 91 -9.68 -2.39 -10.63
N GLU A 92 -9.52 -3.62 -11.12
CA GLU A 92 -10.02 -4.82 -10.44
C GLU A 92 -9.00 -5.47 -9.52
N SER A 93 -7.80 -4.91 -9.41
CA SER A 93 -6.75 -5.52 -8.58
C SER A 93 -6.95 -5.19 -7.11
N THR A 94 -6.44 -6.07 -6.24
CA THR A 94 -6.44 -5.84 -4.79
C THR A 94 -5.56 -4.66 -4.41
N LEU A 95 -4.61 -4.28 -5.26
CA LEU A 95 -3.72 -3.16 -5.00
C LEU A 95 -4.45 -1.82 -5.04
N ILE A 96 -5.52 -1.71 -5.83
CA ILE A 96 -6.32 -0.48 -5.82
C ILE A 96 -7.08 -0.32 -4.49
N MET A 97 -7.41 -1.44 -3.84
CA MET A 97 -8.04 -1.40 -2.52
C MET A 97 -7.09 -0.83 -1.46
N LEU A 98 -5.81 -1.15 -1.56
CA LEU A 98 -4.79 -0.58 -0.69
C LEU A 98 -4.71 0.94 -0.88
N ILE A 99 -4.68 1.40 -2.12
CA ILE A 99 -4.64 2.82 -2.43
C ILE A 99 -5.90 3.51 -1.91
N ALA A 100 -7.05 2.89 -2.09
CA ALA A 100 -8.32 3.42 -1.60
C ALA A 100 -8.37 3.50 -0.07
N ALA A 101 -7.74 2.55 0.62
CA ALA A 101 -7.63 2.59 2.08
C ALA A 101 -6.80 3.78 2.55
N PHE A 102 -5.74 4.12 1.82
CA PHE A 102 -4.85 5.22 2.16
C PHE A 102 -5.44 6.58 1.79
N TYR A 103 -5.96 6.70 0.57
CA TYR A 103 -6.35 7.97 -0.01
C TYR A 103 -7.86 8.26 0.09
N GLY A 104 -8.66 7.21 0.26
CA GLY A 104 -10.11 7.29 0.21
C GLY A 104 -10.65 6.73 -1.10
N TYR A 105 -11.76 6.01 -1.01
CA TYR A 105 -12.33 5.32 -2.18
C TYR A 105 -12.72 6.30 -3.29
N ASP A 106 -13.48 7.35 -2.94
CA ASP A 106 -13.98 8.28 -3.94
C ASP A 106 -12.85 9.06 -4.62
N LYS A 107 -11.86 9.49 -3.85
CA LYS A 107 -10.69 10.19 -4.37
C LYS A 107 -9.86 9.30 -5.26
N THR A 108 -9.70 8.03 -4.89
CA THR A 108 -8.97 7.05 -5.68
C THR A 108 -9.66 6.81 -7.02
N MET A 109 -10.97 6.62 -7.00
CA MET A 109 -11.73 6.42 -8.23
C MET A 109 -11.67 7.65 -9.14
N ALA A 110 -11.76 8.84 -8.57
CA ALA A 110 -11.64 10.08 -9.32
C ALA A 110 -10.25 10.23 -9.97
N ALA A 111 -9.19 9.91 -9.22
CA ALA A 111 -7.82 9.96 -9.73
C ALA A 111 -7.62 8.97 -10.89
N TYR A 112 -8.15 7.76 -10.75
CA TYR A 112 -8.06 6.75 -11.81
C TYR A 112 -8.85 7.14 -13.05
N LYS A 113 -10.04 7.74 -12.87
CA LYS A 113 -10.82 8.26 -13.98
C LYS A 113 -10.04 9.32 -14.74
N THR A 114 -9.42 10.25 -14.02
CA THR A 114 -8.59 11.28 -14.63
C THR A 114 -7.39 10.67 -15.37
N ALA A 115 -6.75 9.65 -14.78
CA ALA A 115 -5.63 8.98 -15.42
C ALA A 115 -6.03 8.31 -16.73
N VAL A 116 -7.19 7.67 -16.77
CA VAL A 116 -7.72 7.07 -18.01
C VAL A 116 -8.02 8.14 -19.05
N GLU A 117 -8.68 9.23 -18.66
CA GLU A 117 -9.02 10.33 -19.56
C GLU A 117 -7.77 11.00 -20.13
N GLN A 118 -6.73 11.15 -19.33
CA GLN A 118 -5.47 11.76 -19.75
C GLN A 118 -4.50 10.78 -20.38
N LYS A 119 -4.91 9.54 -20.56
CA LYS A 119 -4.13 8.48 -21.21
C LYS A 119 -2.81 8.19 -20.49
N TYR A 120 -2.83 8.20 -19.16
CA TYR A 120 -1.67 7.79 -18.37
C TYR A 120 -1.43 6.29 -18.56
N ARG A 121 -0.16 5.92 -18.52
CA ARG A 121 0.24 4.52 -18.69
C ARG A 121 0.13 3.78 -17.37
N PHE A 122 -0.25 2.53 -17.45
CA PHE A 122 -0.49 1.67 -16.28
C PHE A 122 0.61 0.62 -16.15
N PHE A 123 0.68 -0.04 -15.01
CA PHE A 123 1.65 -1.07 -14.65
C PHE A 123 3.08 -0.53 -14.50
N SER A 124 4.05 -1.46 -14.50
CA SER A 124 5.46 -1.17 -14.24
C SER A 124 6.11 -0.25 -15.27
N PHE A 125 5.58 -0.21 -16.47
CA PHE A 125 6.09 0.65 -17.54
C PHE A 125 5.35 1.97 -17.63
N GLY A 126 4.48 2.21 -16.70
CA GLY A 126 3.56 3.32 -16.75
C GLY A 126 3.97 4.50 -15.91
N ASP A 127 3.02 5.38 -15.79
CA ASP A 127 3.13 6.55 -14.93
C ASP A 127 2.93 6.15 -13.48
N ALA A 128 3.35 7.00 -12.56
CA ALA A 128 3.22 6.77 -11.14
C ALA A 128 2.40 7.86 -10.49
N MET A 129 1.87 7.56 -9.32
CA MET A 129 1.15 8.53 -8.51
C MET A 129 1.84 8.67 -7.15
N PHE A 130 1.78 9.87 -6.61
CA PHE A 130 2.23 10.16 -5.25
C PHE A 130 1.01 10.52 -4.41
N ILE A 131 0.75 9.74 -3.39
CA ILE A 131 -0.40 9.91 -2.48
C ILE A 131 0.12 10.31 -1.11
N ARG A 132 -0.49 11.33 -0.53
CA ARG A 132 -0.09 11.82 0.79
C ARG A 132 -1.27 12.32 1.62
#